data_a0c79eff81afceafca4d06750bfe67d9
#
_entry.id   a0c79eff81afceafca4d06750bfe67d9
#
_cell.length_a   1.000
_cell.length_b   1.000
_cell.length_c   1.000
_cell.angle_alpha   90.00
_cell.angle_beta   90.00
_cell.angle_gamma   90.00
#
_symmetry.space_group_name_H-M   'P 1'
#
loop_
_entity.id
_entity.type
_entity.pdbx_description
1 polymer ?
#
loop_
_entity_poly.entity_id
_entity_poly.type
_entity_poly.pdbx_seq_one_letter_code
_entity_poly.pdbx_strand_id
1 'polypeptide(L)'
;MSESSPLSRRHFLRNASLVTTASLLPSAQQVFAAADVPNAMAGRLYKTLKHGMIKVDGSLTDKFKAAKAAGFQGVELSAPGMDVEETKKAILESGLPVDGTVCASHWDVRHTSPDEATRAKALENLVQALRDTQAIGGHSVLLVVGKGVDGPEAEIWARSVENIKKAIPVAAEVGVQIVIENVWNQFCYNHDGGADQTAEKFVKYVDEFDSPWVGMQFDIGNHWKYGSMGDWIRQLGKRVFKLDVKGFSRAKGKFTPIGEGDIDYADVRKALHEIHFHGWLAAEVAGGDLDYLKGVASEMDVAFGL
;
A
#
# COMPACT_ATOMS: atom_id res chain seq x y z
N MET A 1 23.57 -73.86 -16.83
CA MET A 1 22.68 -73.38 -17.88
C MET A 1 21.28 -73.69 -17.40
N SER A 2 20.58 -72.70 -16.96
CA SER A 2 19.14 -72.75 -16.59
C SER A 2 18.59 -71.36 -16.68
N GLU A 3 17.76 -71.15 -17.69
CA GLU A 3 17.09 -69.90 -18.00
C GLU A 3 15.92 -69.67 -17.02
N SER A 4 15.85 -68.48 -16.49
CA SER A 4 14.74 -67.99 -15.68
C SER A 4 13.79 -67.18 -16.54
N SER A 5 12.57 -67.66 -16.74
CA SER A 5 11.47 -66.96 -17.42
C SER A 5 10.82 -65.91 -16.51
N PRO A 6 10.37 -64.78 -17.02
CA PRO A 6 9.74 -63.71 -16.22
C PRO A 6 8.26 -63.99 -15.98
N LEU A 7 7.83 -63.77 -14.73
CA LEU A 7 6.43 -63.87 -14.31
C LEU A 7 5.59 -62.75 -14.89
N SER A 8 4.52 -63.15 -15.53
CA SER A 8 3.53 -62.31 -16.21
C SER A 8 2.63 -61.51 -15.24
N ARG A 9 2.43 -60.22 -15.50
CA ARG A 9 1.58 -59.24 -14.77
C ARG A 9 0.06 -59.55 -14.79
N ARG A 10 -0.38 -60.74 -15.21
CA ARG A 10 -1.82 -61.05 -15.44
C ARG A 10 -2.49 -61.84 -14.30
N HIS A 11 -1.86 -62.12 -13.18
CA HIS A 11 -2.45 -62.96 -12.13
C HIS A 11 -2.79 -62.24 -10.82
N PHE A 12 -2.76 -60.89 -10.78
CA PHE A 12 -3.11 -60.16 -9.56
C PHE A 12 -4.52 -59.54 -9.52
N LEU A 13 -5.35 -59.79 -10.49
CA LEU A 13 -6.70 -59.22 -10.59
C LEU A 13 -7.83 -60.29 -10.56
N ARG A 14 -7.82 -61.17 -9.59
CA ARG A 14 -8.96 -62.05 -9.26
C ARG A 14 -8.97 -62.30 -7.77
N ASN A 15 -9.80 -61.58 -7.06
CA ASN A 15 -10.49 -61.80 -5.81
C ASN A 15 -10.46 -60.51 -4.94
N ALA A 16 -11.40 -59.63 -5.22
CA ALA A 16 -11.94 -58.72 -4.23
C ALA A 16 -13.40 -58.44 -4.60
N SER A 17 -14.28 -59.28 -4.09
CA SER A 17 -15.73 -59.06 -4.17
C SER A 17 -16.17 -58.03 -3.15
N LEU A 18 -16.86 -57.02 -3.66
CA LEU A 18 -17.76 -56.04 -3.09
C LEU A 18 -18.29 -56.33 -1.66
N VAL A 19 -18.07 -55.35 -0.79
CA VAL A 19 -19.06 -54.91 0.21
C VAL A 19 -19.25 -53.40 0.04
N THR A 20 -20.37 -52.98 -0.51
CA THR A 20 -20.83 -51.62 -0.61
C THR A 20 -21.37 -51.18 0.74
N THR A 21 -20.62 -50.41 1.51
CA THR A 21 -21.18 -49.52 2.53
C THR A 21 -21.00 -48.10 2.04
N ALA A 22 -22.10 -47.49 1.68
CA ALA A 22 -22.17 -46.07 1.34
C ALA A 22 -21.97 -45.27 2.63
N SER A 23 -20.73 -44.88 2.90
CA SER A 23 -20.38 -43.86 3.84
C SER A 23 -20.34 -42.52 3.08
N LEU A 24 -21.26 -41.65 3.37
CA LEU A 24 -21.25 -40.25 2.93
C LEU A 24 -19.98 -39.59 3.49
N LEU A 25 -18.90 -39.62 2.74
CA LEU A 25 -17.76 -38.74 2.95
C LEU A 25 -18.14 -37.36 2.43
N PRO A 26 -17.97 -36.29 3.21
CA PRO A 26 -18.14 -34.93 2.69
C PRO A 26 -17.12 -34.73 1.56
N SER A 27 -17.59 -34.15 0.46
CA SER A 27 -16.80 -33.95 -0.74
C SER A 27 -15.49 -33.21 -0.39
N ALA A 28 -14.37 -33.72 -0.86
CA ALA A 28 -13.03 -33.16 -0.67
C ALA A 28 -12.87 -31.72 -1.24
N GLN A 29 -13.91 -31.17 -1.83
CA GLN A 29 -13.96 -29.78 -2.33
C GLN A 29 -14.22 -28.72 -1.25
N GLN A 30 -14.68 -29.09 -0.03
CA GLN A 30 -14.92 -28.10 1.03
C GLN A 30 -13.74 -27.93 1.99
N VAL A 31 -12.71 -28.76 1.90
CA VAL A 31 -11.55 -28.68 2.81
C VAL A 31 -10.45 -27.74 2.31
N PHE A 32 -10.45 -27.35 1.03
CA PHE A 32 -9.44 -26.44 0.48
C PHE A 32 -9.89 -24.96 0.41
N ALA A 33 -11.11 -24.64 0.85
CA ALA A 33 -11.63 -23.27 0.78
C ALA A 33 -11.38 -22.43 2.02
N ALA A 34 -10.67 -22.92 3.04
CA ALA A 34 -10.42 -22.20 4.29
C ALA A 34 -9.07 -22.54 4.94
N ALA A 35 -8.08 -22.92 4.20
CA ALA A 35 -6.72 -22.77 4.67
C ALA A 35 -6.29 -21.34 4.31
N ASP A 36 -6.68 -20.34 5.14
CA ASP A 36 -5.86 -19.16 5.33
C ASP A 36 -4.47 -19.69 5.58
N VAL A 37 -3.55 -19.50 4.64
CA VAL A 37 -2.15 -19.83 4.84
C VAL A 37 -1.66 -18.81 5.86
N PRO A 38 -1.56 -19.15 7.17
CA PRO A 38 -1.06 -18.23 8.16
C PRO A 38 0.33 -17.80 7.70
N ASN A 39 0.60 -16.51 7.65
CA ASN A 39 1.88 -15.91 7.30
C ASN A 39 2.33 -15.97 5.82
N ALA A 40 1.46 -16.16 4.84
CA ALA A 40 1.85 -16.08 3.42
C ALA A 40 2.47 -14.72 3.05
N MET A 41 2.21 -13.67 3.83
CA MET A 41 2.73 -12.31 3.64
C MET A 41 3.84 -11.93 4.62
N ALA A 42 4.16 -12.78 5.61
CA ALA A 42 5.27 -12.54 6.53
C ALA A 42 6.61 -12.43 5.78
N GLY A 43 7.42 -11.42 6.12
CA GLY A 43 8.68 -11.12 5.44
C GLY A 43 8.52 -10.44 4.07
N ARG A 44 7.29 -10.19 3.63
CA ARG A 44 6.98 -9.46 2.38
C ARG A 44 6.37 -8.09 2.65
N LEU A 45 5.64 -7.94 3.74
CA LEU A 45 4.99 -6.71 4.16
C LEU A 45 5.66 -6.15 5.41
N TYR A 46 5.88 -4.85 5.43
CA TYR A 46 6.52 -4.13 6.52
C TYR A 46 5.61 -3.02 7.03
N LYS A 47 5.41 -2.96 8.34
CA LYS A 47 4.55 -1.95 8.96
C LYS A 47 5.30 -0.63 9.16
N THR A 48 4.71 0.45 8.66
CA THR A 48 5.12 1.83 8.95
C THR A 48 3.91 2.66 9.39
N LEU A 49 4.13 3.87 9.88
CA LEU A 49 3.05 4.78 10.27
C LEU A 49 3.41 6.22 9.92
N LYS A 50 2.38 7.04 9.70
CA LYS A 50 2.58 8.49 9.55
C LYS A 50 3.12 9.06 10.86
N HIS A 51 4.22 9.83 10.81
CA HIS A 51 4.84 10.44 12.00
C HIS A 51 3.85 11.22 12.88
N GLY A 52 2.88 11.90 12.24
CA GLY A 52 1.84 12.63 12.95
C GLY A 52 0.95 11.79 13.88
N MET A 53 0.96 10.45 13.76
CA MET A 53 0.24 9.54 14.66
C MET A 53 0.93 9.35 16.01
N ILE A 54 2.22 9.65 16.12
CA ILE A 54 3.00 9.41 17.34
C ILE A 54 2.78 10.58 18.31
N LYS A 55 1.89 10.40 19.28
CA LYS A 55 1.53 11.41 20.30
C LYS A 55 2.28 11.16 21.61
N VAL A 56 3.56 10.85 21.50
CA VAL A 56 4.47 10.68 22.64
C VAL A 56 5.25 11.96 22.81
N ASP A 57 5.40 12.40 24.06
CA ASP A 57 6.24 13.56 24.40
C ASP A 57 7.71 13.24 24.20
N GLY A 58 8.51 14.30 23.96
CA GLY A 58 9.94 14.18 23.81
C GLY A 58 10.46 14.54 22.41
N SER A 59 11.71 14.19 22.17
CA SER A 59 12.43 14.44 20.91
C SER A 59 11.92 13.56 19.77
N LEU A 60 12.36 13.84 18.54
CA LEU A 60 12.09 12.97 17.39
C LEU A 60 12.63 11.53 17.64
N THR A 61 13.78 11.41 18.29
CA THR A 61 14.35 10.12 18.71
C THR A 61 13.41 9.36 19.66
N ASP A 62 12.80 10.04 20.64
CA ASP A 62 11.87 9.38 21.58
C ASP A 62 10.61 8.88 20.86
N LYS A 63 10.09 9.64 19.91
CA LYS A 63 8.97 9.24 19.05
C LYS A 63 9.32 8.03 18.21
N PHE A 64 10.49 7.97 17.59
CA PHE A 64 10.93 6.82 16.80
C PHE A 64 11.12 5.57 17.69
N LYS A 65 11.70 5.71 18.89
CA LYS A 65 11.79 4.61 19.85
C LYS A 65 10.41 4.07 20.24
N ALA A 66 9.42 4.96 20.46
CA ALA A 66 8.06 4.57 20.78
C ALA A 66 7.40 3.81 19.61
N ALA A 67 7.53 4.29 18.38
CA ALA A 67 7.01 3.60 17.20
C ALA A 67 7.63 2.20 17.05
N LYS A 68 8.95 2.09 17.21
CA LYS A 68 9.64 0.79 17.19
C LYS A 68 9.17 -0.14 18.30
N ALA A 69 9.02 0.36 19.53
CA ALA A 69 8.52 -0.39 20.67
C ALA A 69 7.05 -0.83 20.50
N ALA A 70 6.27 -0.10 19.71
CA ALA A 70 4.91 -0.47 19.33
C ALA A 70 4.84 -1.59 18.27
N GLY A 71 5.97 -1.95 17.63
CA GLY A 71 6.02 -3.01 16.64
C GLY A 71 6.03 -2.53 15.19
N PHE A 72 6.24 -1.23 14.95
CA PHE A 72 6.48 -0.71 13.60
C PHE A 72 7.93 -0.93 13.16
N GLN A 73 8.13 -1.11 11.87
CA GLN A 73 9.40 -1.39 11.23
C GLN A 73 9.95 -0.16 10.49
N GLY A 74 9.13 0.87 10.32
CA GLY A 74 9.48 2.15 9.72
C GLY A 74 8.59 3.28 10.20
N VAL A 75 8.91 4.49 9.74
CA VAL A 75 8.09 5.69 9.94
C VAL A 75 8.08 6.53 8.66
N GLU A 76 6.94 7.12 8.33
CA GLU A 76 6.77 8.03 7.20
C GLU A 76 6.71 9.48 7.71
N LEU A 77 7.62 10.33 7.21
CA LEU A 77 7.71 11.74 7.58
C LEU A 77 7.02 12.65 6.58
N SER A 78 7.19 13.97 6.74
CA SER A 78 6.79 14.96 5.75
C SER A 78 8.01 15.72 5.23
N ALA A 79 8.07 15.95 3.90
CA ALA A 79 9.11 16.71 3.21
C ALA A 79 8.49 17.57 2.09
N PRO A 80 9.10 18.72 1.75
CA PRO A 80 10.25 19.36 2.42
C PRO A 80 9.87 19.98 3.76
N GLY A 81 10.90 20.39 4.52
CA GLY A 81 10.73 21.14 5.77
C GLY A 81 11.07 20.36 7.03
N MET A 82 11.49 19.09 6.91
CA MET A 82 12.06 18.37 8.04
C MET A 82 13.50 18.81 8.33
N ASP A 83 13.94 18.63 9.57
CA ASP A 83 15.36 18.71 9.92
C ASP A 83 16.04 17.37 9.58
N VAL A 84 16.84 17.38 8.52
CA VAL A 84 17.51 16.18 8.00
C VAL A 84 18.51 15.62 9.02
N GLU A 85 19.27 16.49 9.72
CA GLU A 85 20.29 16.03 10.67
C GLU A 85 19.66 15.50 11.96
N GLU A 86 18.60 16.14 12.48
CA GLU A 86 17.82 15.59 13.59
C GLU A 86 17.19 14.24 13.21
N THR A 87 16.69 14.11 11.98
CA THR A 87 16.11 12.86 11.49
C THR A 87 17.14 11.75 11.39
N LYS A 88 18.32 12.02 10.84
CA LYS A 88 19.43 11.04 10.80
C LYS A 88 19.83 10.57 12.19
N LYS A 89 19.92 11.52 13.15
CA LYS A 89 20.19 11.20 14.55
C LYS A 89 19.09 10.29 15.13
N ALA A 90 17.83 10.61 14.90
CA ALA A 90 16.71 9.80 15.38
C ALA A 90 16.72 8.37 14.81
N ILE A 91 17.01 8.22 13.51
CA ILE A 91 17.18 6.92 12.86
C ILE A 91 18.31 6.12 13.53
N LEU A 92 19.48 6.74 13.70
CA LEU A 92 20.66 6.08 14.28
C LEU A 92 20.42 5.62 15.72
N GLU A 93 19.84 6.49 16.55
CA GLU A 93 19.65 6.24 17.99
C GLU A 93 18.46 5.31 18.30
N SER A 94 17.43 5.29 17.45
CA SER A 94 16.29 4.40 17.60
C SER A 94 16.48 3.06 16.86
N GLY A 95 17.25 3.08 15.77
CA GLY A 95 17.34 1.99 14.80
C GLY A 95 16.00 1.74 14.08
N LEU A 96 15.14 2.78 13.94
CA LEU A 96 13.91 2.75 13.14
C LEU A 96 14.16 3.54 11.85
N PRO A 97 14.11 2.92 10.66
CA PRO A 97 14.30 3.63 9.40
C PRO A 97 13.10 4.51 9.06
N VAL A 98 13.34 5.52 8.23
CA VAL A 98 12.28 6.21 7.49
C VAL A 98 12.08 5.48 6.16
N ASP A 99 10.86 5.01 5.90
CA ASP A 99 10.54 4.29 4.65
C ASP A 99 10.25 5.24 3.49
N GLY A 100 9.73 6.43 3.77
CA GLY A 100 9.43 7.45 2.80
C GLY A 100 8.89 8.72 3.43
N THR A 101 8.48 9.65 2.59
CA THR A 101 7.89 10.92 3.03
C THR A 101 6.59 11.23 2.31
N VAL A 102 5.80 12.12 2.91
CA VAL A 102 4.64 12.77 2.29
C VAL A 102 5.07 14.14 1.81
N CYS A 103 4.74 14.52 0.57
CA CYS A 103 4.99 15.87 0.08
C CYS A 103 4.16 16.89 0.89
N ALA A 104 4.81 17.63 1.78
CA ALA A 104 4.16 18.42 2.84
C ALA A 104 3.19 19.49 2.34
N SER A 105 3.37 19.96 1.11
CA SER A 105 2.60 21.08 0.52
C SER A 105 1.55 20.66 -0.50
N HIS A 106 1.38 19.38 -0.79
CA HIS A 106 0.63 18.89 -1.94
C HIS A 106 -0.87 19.24 -1.94
N TRP A 107 -1.46 19.53 -0.77
CA TRP A 107 -2.85 19.94 -0.68
C TRP A 107 -3.09 21.41 -1.05
N ASP A 108 -2.09 22.25 -0.88
CA ASP A 108 -2.20 23.71 -1.08
C ASP A 108 -1.45 24.18 -2.33
N VAL A 109 -0.27 23.62 -2.60
CA VAL A 109 0.60 23.94 -3.75
C VAL A 109 0.55 22.78 -4.73
N ARG A 110 -0.36 22.86 -5.73
CA ARG A 110 -0.81 21.71 -6.51
C ARG A 110 -0.26 21.71 -7.93
N HIS A 111 0.08 20.51 -8.42
CA HIS A 111 0.49 20.29 -9.81
C HIS A 111 -0.66 20.49 -10.81
N THR A 112 -1.91 20.42 -10.37
CA THR A 112 -3.12 20.65 -11.17
C THR A 112 -3.51 22.12 -11.30
N SER A 113 -2.91 23.03 -10.52
CA SER A 113 -3.27 24.45 -10.48
C SER A 113 -3.31 25.09 -11.88
N PRO A 114 -4.30 25.92 -12.20
CA PRO A 114 -4.29 26.74 -13.42
C PRO A 114 -3.16 27.79 -13.41
N ASP A 115 -2.71 28.23 -12.22
CA ASP A 115 -1.63 29.18 -12.06
C ASP A 115 -0.26 28.52 -12.26
N GLU A 116 0.53 29.05 -13.21
CA GLU A 116 1.84 28.51 -13.55
C GLU A 116 2.86 28.66 -12.41
N ALA A 117 2.83 29.77 -11.69
CA ALA A 117 3.73 30.00 -10.56
C ALA A 117 3.49 28.99 -9.43
N THR A 118 2.22 28.66 -9.16
CA THR A 118 1.84 27.59 -8.23
C THR A 118 2.38 26.23 -8.68
N ARG A 119 2.24 25.89 -9.96
CA ARG A 119 2.79 24.64 -10.49
C ARG A 119 4.32 24.58 -10.42
N ALA A 120 5.00 25.71 -10.71
CA ALA A 120 6.46 25.80 -10.56
C ALA A 120 6.89 25.57 -9.11
N LYS A 121 6.18 26.15 -8.14
CA LYS A 121 6.41 25.92 -6.71
C LYS A 121 6.10 24.49 -6.29
N ALA A 122 5.06 23.87 -6.84
CA ALA A 122 4.77 22.45 -6.60
C ALA A 122 5.91 21.54 -7.06
N LEU A 123 6.50 21.82 -8.23
CA LEU A 123 7.66 21.10 -8.74
C LEU A 123 8.89 21.31 -7.85
N GLU A 124 9.18 22.54 -7.45
CA GLU A 124 10.30 22.85 -6.53
C GLU A 124 10.16 22.05 -5.22
N ASN A 125 8.96 22.06 -4.63
CA ASN A 125 8.70 21.34 -3.38
C ASN A 125 8.84 19.81 -3.56
N LEU A 126 8.37 19.25 -4.68
CA LEU A 126 8.51 17.82 -4.96
C LEU A 126 9.99 17.43 -5.14
N VAL A 127 10.75 18.23 -5.89
CA VAL A 127 12.19 18.01 -6.10
C VAL A 127 12.94 18.08 -4.76
N GLN A 128 12.62 19.05 -3.91
CA GLN A 128 13.24 19.15 -2.59
C GLN A 128 12.84 17.96 -1.71
N ALA A 129 11.57 17.55 -1.73
CA ALA A 129 11.12 16.37 -0.98
C ALA A 129 11.86 15.09 -1.41
N LEU A 130 12.10 14.90 -2.71
CA LEU A 130 12.89 13.76 -3.23
C LEU A 130 14.32 13.76 -2.66
N ARG A 131 14.99 14.93 -2.64
CA ARG A 131 16.35 15.06 -2.11
C ARG A 131 16.40 14.87 -0.61
N ASP A 132 15.47 15.47 0.15
CA ASP A 132 15.36 15.30 1.60
C ASP A 132 15.11 13.83 1.96
N THR A 133 14.23 13.16 1.22
CA THR A 133 13.92 11.73 1.40
C THR A 133 15.15 10.86 1.19
N GLN A 134 15.89 11.09 0.12
CA GLN A 134 17.16 10.39 -0.14
C GLN A 134 18.17 10.62 0.99
N ALA A 135 18.31 11.87 1.46
CA ALA A 135 19.28 12.24 2.48
C ALA A 135 19.08 11.50 3.81
N ILE A 136 17.86 11.03 4.11
CA ILE A 136 17.51 10.26 5.31
C ILE A 136 17.33 8.76 5.04
N GLY A 137 17.61 8.29 3.80
CA GLY A 137 17.52 6.89 3.42
C GLY A 137 16.12 6.36 3.12
N GLY A 138 15.14 7.26 2.92
CA GLY A 138 13.79 6.90 2.47
C GLY A 138 13.74 6.54 0.98
N HIS A 139 12.66 5.87 0.56
CA HIS A 139 12.56 5.29 -0.78
C HIS A 139 11.45 5.89 -1.64
N SER A 140 10.51 6.63 -1.04
CA SER A 140 9.35 7.17 -1.76
C SER A 140 8.89 8.53 -1.22
N VAL A 141 8.32 9.34 -2.11
CA VAL A 141 7.58 10.57 -1.75
C VAL A 141 6.14 10.39 -2.18
N LEU A 142 5.21 10.34 -1.22
CA LEU A 142 3.78 10.36 -1.47
C LEU A 142 3.35 11.71 -2.02
N LEU A 143 2.58 11.69 -3.10
CA LEU A 143 2.09 12.88 -3.77
C LEU A 143 0.58 12.78 -4.04
N VAL A 144 -0.18 13.72 -3.49
CA VAL A 144 -1.50 14.08 -4.02
C VAL A 144 -1.30 15.10 -5.14
N VAL A 145 -1.65 14.77 -6.36
CA VAL A 145 -1.32 15.58 -7.54
C VAL A 145 -2.05 16.91 -7.59
N GLY A 146 -3.20 17.02 -6.92
CA GLY A 146 -4.02 18.22 -6.84
C GLY A 146 -5.50 17.92 -6.64
N LYS A 147 -6.37 18.76 -7.20
CA LYS A 147 -7.83 18.69 -6.98
C LYS A 147 -8.60 18.84 -8.29
N GLY A 148 -9.73 18.10 -8.41
CA GLY A 148 -10.62 18.20 -9.56
C GLY A 148 -11.23 19.58 -9.78
N VAL A 149 -11.34 20.39 -8.71
CA VAL A 149 -11.85 21.78 -8.80
C VAL A 149 -10.89 22.76 -9.50
N ASP A 150 -9.65 22.36 -9.78
CA ASP A 150 -8.67 23.21 -10.47
C ASP A 150 -8.97 23.37 -11.98
N GLY A 151 -9.95 22.66 -12.52
CA GLY A 151 -10.41 22.79 -13.91
C GLY A 151 -10.99 21.48 -14.49
N PRO A 152 -11.30 21.49 -15.79
CA PRO A 152 -11.72 20.28 -16.49
C PRO A 152 -10.71 19.13 -16.36
N GLU A 153 -11.16 17.89 -16.23
CA GLU A 153 -10.31 16.72 -15.97
C GLU A 153 -9.15 16.60 -16.99
N ALA A 154 -9.41 16.82 -18.28
CA ALA A 154 -8.37 16.75 -19.30
C ALA A 154 -7.25 17.80 -19.12
N GLU A 155 -7.61 18.99 -18.64
CA GLU A 155 -6.61 20.06 -18.42
C GLU A 155 -5.80 19.81 -17.14
N ILE A 156 -6.46 19.43 -16.04
CA ILE A 156 -5.74 19.13 -14.78
C ILE A 156 -4.84 17.92 -14.95
N TRP A 157 -5.28 16.92 -15.73
CA TRP A 157 -4.49 15.76 -16.11
C TRP A 157 -3.21 16.17 -16.86
N ALA A 158 -3.38 16.89 -17.97
CA ALA A 158 -2.24 17.34 -18.79
C ALA A 158 -1.25 18.20 -17.99
N ARG A 159 -1.73 19.17 -17.22
CA ARG A 159 -0.89 20.06 -16.39
C ARG A 159 -0.10 19.29 -15.33
N SER A 160 -0.76 18.36 -14.63
CA SER A 160 -0.08 17.58 -13.59
C SER A 160 0.95 16.61 -14.16
N VAL A 161 0.62 15.90 -15.24
CA VAL A 161 1.57 14.99 -15.93
C VAL A 161 2.79 15.76 -16.43
N GLU A 162 2.59 16.86 -17.17
CA GLU A 162 3.69 17.70 -17.66
C GLU A 162 4.59 18.19 -16.52
N ASN A 163 3.98 18.63 -15.43
CA ASN A 163 4.74 19.20 -14.31
C ASN A 163 5.51 18.14 -13.52
N ILE A 164 4.87 17.00 -13.22
CA ILE A 164 5.50 15.90 -12.47
C ILE A 164 6.60 15.23 -13.29
N LYS A 165 6.45 15.11 -14.61
CA LYS A 165 7.49 14.59 -15.51
C LYS A 165 8.83 15.30 -15.35
N LYS A 166 8.83 16.59 -15.01
CA LYS A 166 10.04 17.40 -14.79
C LYS A 166 10.83 16.95 -13.53
N ALA A 167 10.17 16.27 -12.56
CA ALA A 167 10.81 15.74 -11.37
C ALA A 167 11.40 14.33 -11.57
N ILE A 168 11.00 13.60 -12.61
CA ILE A 168 11.43 12.20 -12.85
C ILE A 168 12.96 12.07 -12.95
N PRO A 169 13.69 12.95 -13.66
CA PRO A 169 15.15 12.86 -13.69
C PRO A 169 15.80 12.94 -12.31
N VAL A 170 15.24 13.77 -11.41
CA VAL A 170 15.72 13.87 -10.02
C VAL A 170 15.37 12.61 -9.25
N ALA A 171 14.15 12.08 -9.39
CA ALA A 171 13.74 10.82 -8.77
C ALA A 171 14.70 9.68 -9.15
N ALA A 172 15.08 9.59 -10.43
CA ALA A 172 16.05 8.62 -10.93
C ALA A 172 17.48 8.87 -10.40
N GLU A 173 17.92 10.13 -10.33
CA GLU A 173 19.23 10.53 -9.79
C GLU A 173 19.40 10.10 -8.33
N VAL A 174 18.37 10.35 -7.51
CA VAL A 174 18.42 10.10 -6.07
C VAL A 174 17.91 8.71 -5.66
N GLY A 175 17.33 7.94 -6.57
CA GLY A 175 16.79 6.61 -6.29
C GLY A 175 15.52 6.61 -5.42
N VAL A 176 14.70 7.67 -5.51
CA VAL A 176 13.47 7.84 -4.73
C VAL A 176 12.26 7.89 -5.64
N GLN A 177 11.24 7.10 -5.34
CA GLN A 177 10.03 6.99 -6.16
C GLN A 177 9.01 8.09 -5.83
N ILE A 178 8.31 8.59 -6.84
CA ILE A 178 7.11 9.43 -6.68
C ILE A 178 5.92 8.50 -6.63
N VAL A 179 5.20 8.46 -5.51
CA VAL A 179 4.06 7.56 -5.34
C VAL A 179 2.76 8.34 -5.17
N ILE A 180 1.89 8.21 -6.17
CA ILE A 180 0.63 8.95 -6.25
C ILE A 180 -0.41 8.27 -5.35
N GLU A 181 -1.08 9.08 -4.54
CA GLU A 181 -2.15 8.61 -3.67
C GLU A 181 -3.52 8.84 -4.30
N ASN A 182 -4.40 7.86 -4.17
CA ASN A 182 -5.82 7.97 -4.47
C ASN A 182 -6.56 8.59 -3.29
N VAL A 183 -7.00 9.82 -3.46
CA VAL A 183 -7.71 10.60 -2.42
C VAL A 183 -9.06 11.14 -2.92
N TRP A 184 -9.90 11.59 -2.01
CA TRP A 184 -11.21 12.17 -2.34
C TRP A 184 -11.09 13.62 -2.81
N ASN A 185 -10.43 13.85 -3.93
CA ASN A 185 -10.11 15.15 -4.50
C ASN A 185 -10.79 15.45 -5.84
N GLN A 186 -11.77 14.63 -6.24
CA GLN A 186 -12.46 14.74 -7.55
C GLN A 186 -11.52 14.57 -8.77
N PHE A 187 -10.41 13.87 -8.59
CA PHE A 187 -9.50 13.51 -9.66
C PHE A 187 -9.41 11.99 -9.76
N CYS A 188 -9.64 11.42 -10.94
CA CYS A 188 -9.73 9.99 -11.23
C CYS A 188 -10.84 9.21 -10.48
N TYR A 189 -11.61 9.88 -9.63
CA TYR A 189 -12.81 9.35 -8.98
C TYR A 189 -14.06 10.11 -9.40
N ASN A 190 -15.19 9.41 -9.40
CA ASN A 190 -16.50 10.03 -9.34
C ASN A 190 -17.01 9.99 -7.89
N HIS A 191 -16.95 11.10 -7.18
CA HIS A 191 -17.35 11.19 -5.77
C HIS A 191 -18.85 11.01 -5.55
N ASP A 192 -19.66 11.23 -6.59
CA ASP A 192 -21.12 11.02 -6.59
C ASP A 192 -21.50 9.63 -7.09
N GLY A 193 -20.51 8.82 -7.52
CA GLY A 193 -20.70 7.47 -8.03
C GLY A 193 -20.82 6.40 -6.94
N GLY A 194 -21.20 5.20 -7.36
CA GLY A 194 -21.32 4.03 -6.50
C GLY A 194 -19.99 3.33 -6.19
N ALA A 195 -20.12 2.13 -5.62
CA ALA A 195 -18.99 1.30 -5.18
C ALA A 195 -18.55 0.29 -6.26
N ASP A 196 -18.71 0.64 -7.51
CA ASP A 196 -18.39 -0.17 -8.70
C ASP A 196 -17.31 0.47 -9.59
N GLN A 197 -16.62 1.48 -9.09
CA GLN A 197 -15.56 2.16 -9.84
C GLN A 197 -14.31 1.28 -9.95
N THR A 198 -13.60 1.44 -11.06
CA THR A 198 -12.40 0.68 -11.40
C THR A 198 -11.15 1.55 -11.32
N ALA A 199 -9.96 0.92 -11.25
CA ALA A 199 -8.68 1.61 -11.24
C ALA A 199 -8.24 2.12 -12.63
N GLU A 200 -9.04 1.94 -13.68
CA GLU A 200 -8.63 2.19 -15.07
C GLU A 200 -8.05 3.59 -15.29
N LYS A 201 -8.66 4.62 -14.67
CA LYS A 201 -8.16 6.00 -14.79
C LYS A 201 -6.78 6.15 -14.12
N PHE A 202 -6.58 5.58 -12.93
CA PHE A 202 -5.28 5.62 -12.26
C PHE A 202 -4.23 4.81 -12.99
N VAL A 203 -4.58 3.65 -13.56
CA VAL A 203 -3.70 2.86 -14.42
C VAL A 203 -3.21 3.71 -15.59
N LYS A 204 -4.13 4.36 -16.34
CA LYS A 204 -3.78 5.24 -17.44
C LYS A 204 -2.93 6.42 -17.00
N TYR A 205 -3.28 7.04 -15.86
CA TYR A 205 -2.56 8.19 -15.34
C TYR A 205 -1.11 7.85 -14.99
N VAL A 206 -0.88 6.76 -14.30
CA VAL A 206 0.48 6.32 -13.92
C VAL A 206 1.27 5.88 -15.15
N ASP A 207 0.63 5.16 -16.08
CA ASP A 207 1.30 4.70 -17.31
C ASP A 207 1.74 5.85 -18.23
N GLU A 208 1.07 7.00 -18.18
CA GLU A 208 1.45 8.15 -18.99
C GLU A 208 2.82 8.74 -18.61
N PHE A 209 3.30 8.49 -17.40
CA PHE A 209 4.66 8.91 -17.02
C PHE A 209 5.74 8.08 -17.69
N ASP A 210 5.44 6.85 -18.14
CA ASP A 210 6.38 5.92 -18.80
C ASP A 210 7.72 5.82 -18.04
N SER A 211 7.63 5.63 -16.73
CA SER A 211 8.80 5.66 -15.84
C SER A 211 8.65 4.71 -14.65
N PRO A 212 9.70 3.95 -14.30
CA PRO A 212 9.71 3.12 -13.11
C PRO A 212 9.80 3.94 -11.81
N TRP A 213 9.99 5.26 -11.91
CA TRP A 213 10.08 6.17 -10.76
C TRP A 213 8.74 6.78 -10.36
N VAL A 214 7.66 6.44 -11.06
CA VAL A 214 6.30 6.87 -10.72
C VAL A 214 5.41 5.65 -10.53
N GLY A 215 4.71 5.59 -9.41
CA GLY A 215 3.76 4.53 -9.09
C GLY A 215 2.68 5.00 -8.14
N MET A 216 2.09 4.07 -7.41
CA MET A 216 0.98 4.33 -6.49
C MET A 216 1.38 4.03 -5.04
N GLN A 217 1.04 4.94 -4.14
CA GLN A 217 0.75 4.61 -2.75
C GLN A 217 -0.77 4.45 -2.66
N PHE A 218 -1.24 3.21 -2.75
CA PHE A 218 -2.65 2.92 -2.85
C PHE A 218 -3.32 2.93 -1.47
N ASP A 219 -4.22 3.90 -1.25
CA ASP A 219 -5.01 3.98 -0.03
C ASP A 219 -6.25 3.09 -0.13
N ILE A 220 -6.24 2.03 0.67
CA ILE A 220 -7.32 1.05 0.69
C ILE A 220 -8.60 1.56 1.35
N GLY A 221 -8.48 2.44 2.35
CA GLY A 221 -9.64 3.01 3.03
C GLY A 221 -10.35 4.06 2.20
N ASN A 222 -9.61 4.96 1.53
CA ASN A 222 -10.18 5.94 0.63
C ASN A 222 -10.96 5.28 -0.51
N HIS A 223 -10.40 4.20 -1.05
CA HIS A 223 -11.02 3.54 -2.18
C HIS A 223 -12.23 2.70 -1.82
N TRP A 224 -12.26 2.06 -0.66
CA TRP A 224 -13.36 1.15 -0.29
C TRP A 224 -14.75 1.75 -0.47
N LYS A 225 -14.90 3.05 -0.28
CA LYS A 225 -16.16 3.75 -0.55
C LYS A 225 -16.62 3.60 -2.01
N TYR A 226 -15.69 3.51 -2.97
CA TYR A 226 -15.96 3.63 -4.40
C TYR A 226 -15.75 2.36 -5.21
N GLY A 227 -15.19 1.30 -4.62
CA GLY A 227 -14.97 0.06 -5.36
C GLY A 227 -14.38 -1.06 -4.52
N SER A 228 -14.01 -2.16 -5.19
CA SER A 228 -13.30 -3.29 -4.59
C SER A 228 -11.81 -3.01 -4.52
N MET A 229 -11.23 -3.08 -3.34
CA MET A 229 -9.79 -2.89 -3.17
C MET A 229 -8.98 -4.00 -3.82
N GLY A 230 -9.42 -5.26 -3.68
CA GLY A 230 -8.74 -6.38 -4.32
C GLY A 230 -8.72 -6.23 -5.83
N ASP A 231 -9.82 -5.82 -6.45
CA ASP A 231 -9.87 -5.59 -7.89
C ASP A 231 -9.00 -4.42 -8.33
N TRP A 232 -8.94 -3.34 -7.53
CA TRP A 232 -8.04 -2.23 -7.81
C TRP A 232 -6.58 -2.64 -7.70
N ILE A 233 -6.20 -3.39 -6.65
CA ILE A 233 -4.84 -3.91 -6.49
C ILE A 233 -4.46 -4.77 -7.70
N ARG A 234 -5.35 -5.66 -8.17
CA ARG A 234 -5.10 -6.49 -9.36
C ARG A 234 -4.92 -5.65 -10.62
N GLN A 235 -5.78 -4.63 -10.82
CA GLN A 235 -5.69 -3.73 -11.99
C GLN A 235 -4.44 -2.86 -11.96
N LEU A 236 -4.09 -2.30 -10.80
CA LEU A 236 -2.87 -1.51 -10.62
C LEU A 236 -1.61 -2.36 -10.78
N GLY A 237 -1.63 -3.59 -10.29
CA GLY A 237 -0.55 -4.55 -10.45
C GLY A 237 0.80 -4.00 -9.97
N LYS A 238 1.82 -4.08 -10.82
CA LYS A 238 3.20 -3.61 -10.54
C LYS A 238 3.33 -2.10 -10.25
N ARG A 239 2.26 -1.32 -10.42
CA ARG A 239 2.25 0.13 -10.14
C ARG A 239 2.09 0.42 -8.65
N VAL A 240 1.62 -0.56 -7.87
CA VAL A 240 1.53 -0.43 -6.41
C VAL A 240 2.92 -0.57 -5.80
N PHE A 241 3.44 0.52 -5.24
CA PHE A 241 4.74 0.54 -4.56
C PHE A 241 4.59 0.53 -3.04
N LYS A 242 3.50 1.08 -2.54
CA LYS A 242 3.19 1.20 -1.12
C LYS A 242 1.68 1.23 -0.91
N LEU A 243 1.23 0.91 0.30
CA LEU A 243 -0.18 1.03 0.70
C LEU A 243 -0.33 2.02 1.84
N ASP A 244 -1.39 2.84 1.80
CA ASP A 244 -1.96 3.47 2.98
C ASP A 244 -3.08 2.60 3.54
N VAL A 245 -3.07 2.44 4.87
CA VAL A 245 -3.93 1.50 5.57
C VAL A 245 -4.75 2.22 6.63
N LYS A 246 -6.05 2.18 6.44
CA LYS A 246 -7.07 2.63 7.39
C LYS A 246 -8.33 1.80 7.22
N GLY A 247 -9.18 1.74 8.22
CA GLY A 247 -10.49 1.10 8.12
C GLY A 247 -11.52 2.05 7.50
N PHE A 248 -12.58 1.48 6.93
CA PHE A 248 -13.75 2.20 6.46
C PHE A 248 -15.01 1.35 6.62
N SER A 249 -16.13 1.98 6.93
CA SER A 249 -17.43 1.33 6.91
C SER A 249 -18.35 1.97 5.86
N ARG A 250 -18.70 1.24 4.83
CA ARG A 250 -19.71 1.65 3.83
C ARG A 250 -21.07 1.89 4.50
N ALA A 251 -21.46 1.01 5.43
CA ALA A 251 -22.74 1.14 6.12
C ALA A 251 -22.87 2.44 6.93
N LYS A 252 -21.75 2.92 7.48
CA LYS A 252 -21.70 4.17 8.27
C LYS A 252 -21.18 5.36 7.46
N GLY A 253 -20.65 5.15 6.25
CA GLY A 253 -20.06 6.18 5.40
C GLY A 253 -18.85 6.89 6.02
N LYS A 254 -18.05 6.22 6.87
CA LYS A 254 -16.94 6.85 7.60
C LYS A 254 -15.74 5.93 7.79
N PHE A 255 -14.58 6.56 8.02
CA PHE A 255 -13.36 5.87 8.43
C PHE A 255 -13.52 5.23 9.81
N THR A 256 -12.82 4.13 10.02
CA THR A 256 -12.78 3.35 11.26
C THR A 256 -11.32 2.98 11.58
N PRO A 257 -11.03 2.47 12.80
CA PRO A 257 -9.78 1.78 13.06
C PRO A 257 -9.51 0.64 12.05
N ILE A 258 -8.26 0.24 11.90
CA ILE A 258 -7.85 -0.87 11.03
C ILE A 258 -8.48 -2.17 11.56
N GLY A 259 -9.06 -2.98 10.65
CA GLY A 259 -9.77 -4.20 11.05
C GLY A 259 -11.21 -4.00 11.53
N GLU A 260 -11.61 -2.75 11.78
CA GLU A 260 -13.02 -2.42 11.98
C GLU A 260 -13.68 -1.98 10.67
N GLY A 261 -15.03 -1.99 10.64
CA GLY A 261 -15.79 -1.65 9.44
C GLY A 261 -16.09 -2.88 8.60
N ASP A 262 -16.09 -2.72 7.28
CA ASP A 262 -16.52 -3.77 6.35
C ASP A 262 -15.53 -3.99 5.17
N ILE A 263 -14.27 -3.58 5.35
CA ILE A 263 -13.21 -3.83 4.38
C ILE A 263 -12.90 -5.33 4.29
N ASP A 264 -12.88 -5.89 3.08
CA ASP A 264 -12.50 -7.28 2.83
C ASP A 264 -10.97 -7.44 2.79
N TYR A 265 -10.35 -7.54 3.97
CA TYR A 265 -8.92 -7.78 4.08
C TYR A 265 -8.47 -9.16 3.55
N ALA A 266 -9.36 -10.16 3.49
CA ALA A 266 -9.03 -11.45 2.91
C ALA A 266 -8.79 -11.33 1.40
N ASP A 267 -9.65 -10.58 0.68
CA ASP A 267 -9.44 -10.30 -0.74
C ASP A 267 -8.26 -9.35 -0.97
N VAL A 268 -8.00 -8.39 -0.08
CA VAL A 268 -6.78 -7.56 -0.14
C VAL A 268 -5.52 -8.43 -0.08
N ARG A 269 -5.40 -9.32 0.91
CA ARG A 269 -4.25 -10.24 1.02
C ARG A 269 -4.09 -11.11 -0.22
N LYS A 270 -5.20 -11.65 -0.72
CA LYS A 270 -5.20 -12.46 -1.94
C LYS A 270 -4.70 -11.67 -3.14
N ALA A 271 -5.20 -10.46 -3.35
CA ALA A 271 -4.79 -9.60 -4.45
C ALA A 271 -3.30 -9.19 -4.36
N LEU A 272 -2.81 -8.85 -3.16
CA LEU A 272 -1.39 -8.57 -2.93
C LEU A 272 -0.50 -9.77 -3.22
N HIS A 273 -0.95 -10.98 -2.88
CA HIS A 273 -0.23 -12.21 -3.21
C HIS A 273 -0.21 -12.44 -4.73
N GLU A 274 -1.33 -12.26 -5.42
CA GLU A 274 -1.46 -12.45 -6.87
C GLU A 274 -0.57 -11.51 -7.68
N ILE A 275 -0.42 -10.25 -7.24
CA ILE A 275 0.49 -9.28 -7.89
C ILE A 275 1.95 -9.39 -7.41
N HIS A 276 2.25 -10.36 -6.54
CA HIS A 276 3.56 -10.54 -5.92
C HIS A 276 4.06 -9.30 -5.16
N PHE A 277 3.16 -8.55 -4.54
CA PHE A 277 3.51 -7.34 -3.80
C PHE A 277 4.48 -7.63 -2.66
N HIS A 278 5.45 -6.73 -2.51
CA HIS A 278 6.44 -6.71 -1.45
C HIS A 278 6.73 -5.24 -1.11
N GLY A 279 6.48 -4.84 0.12
CA GLY A 279 6.67 -3.43 0.46
C GLY A 279 6.03 -2.98 1.77
N TRP A 280 5.87 -1.68 1.90
CA TRP A 280 5.43 -1.00 3.11
C TRP A 280 3.90 -0.84 3.15
N LEU A 281 3.38 -0.99 4.35
CA LEU A 281 2.01 -0.69 4.75
C LEU A 281 2.06 0.48 5.72
N ALA A 282 1.62 1.66 5.31
CA ALA A 282 1.61 2.85 6.15
C ALA A 282 0.26 2.99 6.88
N ALA A 283 0.26 2.83 8.20
CA ALA A 283 -0.93 3.15 8.99
C ALA A 283 -1.25 4.66 8.86
N GLU A 284 -2.52 4.96 8.56
CA GLU A 284 -3.04 6.32 8.50
C GLU A 284 -4.38 6.39 9.23
N VAL A 285 -4.31 6.34 10.55
CA VAL A 285 -5.45 6.43 11.46
C VAL A 285 -5.19 7.50 12.53
N ALA A 286 -6.12 7.68 13.48
CA ALA A 286 -5.89 8.55 14.60
C ALA A 286 -4.59 8.16 15.34
N GLY A 287 -3.87 9.16 15.82
CA GLY A 287 -2.65 8.94 16.60
C GLY A 287 -2.92 8.87 18.09
N GLY A 288 -1.96 8.34 18.83
CA GLY A 288 -2.04 8.20 20.27
C GLY A 288 -0.67 7.97 20.94
N ASP A 289 -0.73 7.56 22.18
CA ASP A 289 0.43 7.16 22.99
C ASP A 289 0.97 5.78 22.56
N LEU A 290 1.97 5.28 23.27
CA LEU A 290 2.60 3.99 22.96
C LEU A 290 1.60 2.81 22.97
N ASP A 291 0.64 2.79 23.90
CA ASP A 291 -0.29 1.66 23.99
C ASP A 291 -1.33 1.71 22.86
N TYR A 292 -1.77 2.89 22.46
CA TYR A 292 -2.56 3.09 21.26
C TYR A 292 -1.82 2.60 20.01
N LEU A 293 -0.55 2.97 19.85
CA LEU A 293 0.26 2.56 18.70
C LEU A 293 0.49 1.03 18.64
N LYS A 294 0.64 0.36 19.80
CA LYS A 294 0.68 -1.11 19.87
C LYS A 294 -0.63 -1.74 19.39
N GLY A 295 -1.77 -1.15 19.75
CA GLY A 295 -3.09 -1.55 19.26
C GLY A 295 -3.15 -1.49 17.72
N VAL A 296 -2.76 -0.35 17.14
CA VAL A 296 -2.73 -0.18 15.67
C VAL A 296 -1.81 -1.20 15.00
N ALA A 297 -0.62 -1.44 15.55
CA ALA A 297 0.31 -2.42 14.99
C ALA A 297 -0.27 -3.84 15.03
N SER A 298 -0.96 -4.22 16.12
CA SER A 298 -1.66 -5.51 16.25
C SER A 298 -2.85 -5.62 15.28
N GLU A 299 -3.62 -4.56 15.10
CA GLU A 299 -4.72 -4.52 14.12
C GLU A 299 -4.19 -4.77 12.69
N MET A 300 -3.03 -4.18 12.34
CA MET A 300 -2.37 -4.45 11.07
C MET A 300 -1.92 -5.91 10.94
N ASP A 301 -1.37 -6.50 12.01
CA ASP A 301 -0.97 -7.92 12.00
C ASP A 301 -2.17 -8.84 11.71
N VAL A 302 -3.31 -8.58 12.35
CA VAL A 302 -4.55 -9.33 12.10
C VAL A 302 -5.08 -9.09 10.69
N ALA A 303 -5.13 -7.83 10.24
CA ALA A 303 -5.68 -7.47 8.94
C ALA A 303 -4.87 -8.08 7.77
N PHE A 304 -3.55 -8.14 7.89
CA PHE A 304 -2.65 -8.59 6.83
C PHE A 304 -2.05 -9.99 7.04
N GLY A 305 -2.28 -10.62 8.19
CA GLY A 305 -1.74 -11.95 8.52
C GLY A 305 -0.20 -11.93 8.69
N LEU A 306 0.31 -11.02 9.51
CA LEU A 306 1.74 -10.80 9.76
C LEU A 306 2.21 -11.49 11.05
#